data_6bf61f799446d6ef39a13e89568262a7
#
_entry.id   6bf61f799446d6ef39a13e89568262a7
#
_cell.length_a   1.000
_cell.length_b   1.000
_cell.length_c   1.000
_cell.angle_alpha   90.00
_cell.angle_beta   90.00
_cell.angle_gamma   90.00
#
_symmetry.space_group_name_H-M   'P 1'
#
loop_
_entity.id
_entity.type
_entity.pdbx_description
1 polymer ?
#
loop_
_entity_poly.entity_id
_entity_poly.type
_entity_poly.pdbx_seq_one_letter_code
_entity_poly.pdbx_strand_id
1 'polypeptide(L)'
;MKRGLSNRCYMFFKVLANPTRLGIMETLLKDSKNVSEIAKTMKQEQSMISHNLEPLEKCGLIFSKRSEKQRVYSLNKETVVPLFELFDFHSKKYCPTQESCHTEEGVRQMRKKEAAAELHITHL
;
A
#
# COMPACT_ATOMS: atom_id res chain seq x y z
N MET A 1 -1.72 24.44 -0.57
CA MET A 1 -2.69 23.40 -0.30
C MET A 1 -3.45 23.69 0.96
N LYS A 2 -4.77 23.52 0.93
CA LYS A 2 -5.61 23.92 2.04
C LYS A 2 -5.51 22.98 3.23
N ARG A 3 -5.95 23.48 4.38
CA ARG A 3 -6.14 22.73 5.60
C ARG A 3 -6.86 21.41 5.29
N GLY A 4 -6.42 20.32 5.83
CA GLY A 4 -7.03 19.03 5.64
C GLY A 4 -6.19 18.03 4.86
N LEU A 5 -5.20 18.50 4.11
CA LEU A 5 -4.30 17.54 3.44
C LEU A 5 -3.59 16.68 4.48
N SER A 6 -3.04 17.29 5.52
CA SER A 6 -2.36 16.53 6.57
C SER A 6 -3.31 15.62 7.35
N ASN A 7 -4.56 16.03 7.56
CA ASN A 7 -5.55 15.21 8.24
C ASN A 7 -6.12 14.12 7.33
N ARG A 8 -6.50 14.47 6.11
CA ARG A 8 -7.08 13.54 5.15
C ARG A 8 -6.06 12.55 4.63
N CYS A 9 -4.90 13.05 4.22
CA CYS A 9 -3.86 12.21 3.64
C CYS A 9 -3.21 11.31 4.67
N TYR A 10 -3.19 11.71 5.94
CA TYR A 10 -2.67 10.87 7.00
C TYR A 10 -3.41 9.53 7.07
N MET A 11 -4.73 9.57 7.09
CA MET A 11 -5.53 8.34 7.14
C MET A 11 -5.36 7.50 5.88
N PHE A 12 -5.31 8.14 4.73
CA PHE A 12 -5.08 7.46 3.46
C PHE A 12 -3.73 6.72 3.47
N PHE A 13 -2.68 7.41 3.85
CA PHE A 13 -1.34 6.80 3.91
C PHE A 13 -1.24 5.75 5.01
N LYS A 14 -1.96 5.94 6.10
CA LYS A 14 -2.00 4.94 7.16
C LYS A 14 -2.64 3.63 6.69
N VAL A 15 -3.68 3.72 5.87
CA VAL A 15 -4.32 2.54 5.28
C VAL A 15 -3.34 1.84 4.34
N LEU A 16 -2.57 2.59 3.55
CA LEU A 16 -1.58 2.04 2.63
C LEU A 16 -0.37 1.44 3.35
N ALA A 17 -0.01 1.95 4.51
CA ALA A 17 1.19 1.55 5.24
C ALA A 17 1.00 0.21 5.95
N ASN A 18 0.67 -0.84 5.19
CA ASN A 18 0.43 -2.17 5.71
C ASN A 18 0.74 -3.19 4.61
N PRO A 19 1.68 -4.12 4.86
CA PRO A 19 2.08 -5.09 3.82
C PRO A 19 0.94 -5.96 3.31
N THR A 20 0.04 -6.36 4.18
CA THR A 20 -1.11 -7.19 3.79
C THR A 20 -2.03 -6.43 2.83
N ARG A 21 -2.32 -5.16 3.15
CA ARG A 21 -3.18 -4.32 2.31
C ARG A 21 -2.54 -4.03 0.96
N LEU A 22 -1.24 -3.75 0.94
CA LEU A 22 -0.51 -3.56 -0.31
C LEU A 22 -0.52 -4.84 -1.14
N GLY A 23 -0.32 -5.99 -0.50
CA GLY A 23 -0.39 -7.29 -1.17
C GLY A 23 -1.76 -7.60 -1.76
N ILE A 24 -2.83 -7.23 -1.05
CA ILE A 24 -4.19 -7.37 -1.56
C ILE A 24 -4.36 -6.56 -2.86
N MET A 25 -3.92 -5.31 -2.84
CA MET A 25 -4.03 -4.44 -4.02
C MET A 25 -3.21 -4.97 -5.19
N GLU A 26 -1.99 -5.46 -4.94
CA GLU A 26 -1.18 -6.10 -5.98
C GLU A 26 -1.90 -7.32 -6.59
N THR A 27 -2.50 -8.13 -5.73
CA THR A 27 -3.23 -9.32 -6.16
C THR A 27 -4.38 -8.96 -7.08
N LEU A 28 -5.06 -7.84 -6.78
CA LEU A 28 -6.20 -7.37 -7.56
C LEU A 28 -5.81 -6.58 -8.81
N LEU A 29 -4.53 -6.29 -9.01
CA LEU A 29 -4.07 -5.61 -10.23
C LEU A 29 -4.41 -6.40 -11.49
N LYS A 30 -4.31 -7.72 -11.42
CA LYS A 30 -4.53 -8.60 -12.57
C LYS A 30 -6.02 -8.82 -12.86
N ASP A 31 -6.76 -9.18 -11.84
CA ASP A 31 -8.18 -9.48 -11.99
C ASP A 31 -8.91 -9.37 -10.65
N SER A 32 -10.22 -9.28 -10.73
CA SER A 32 -11.08 -9.26 -9.56
C SER A 32 -11.11 -10.64 -8.90
N LYS A 33 -11.21 -10.67 -7.58
CA LYS A 33 -11.17 -11.91 -6.80
C LYS A 33 -12.10 -11.83 -5.59
N ASN A 34 -12.57 -12.98 -5.13
CA ASN A 34 -13.25 -13.09 -3.84
C ASN A 34 -12.23 -13.28 -2.72
N VAL A 35 -12.70 -13.25 -1.47
CA VAL A 35 -11.82 -13.37 -0.29
C VAL A 35 -10.99 -14.65 -0.32
N SER A 36 -11.64 -15.77 -0.67
CA SER A 36 -10.99 -17.07 -0.72
C SER A 36 -9.83 -17.10 -1.72
N GLU A 37 -10.05 -16.53 -2.90
CA GLU A 37 -9.04 -16.44 -3.94
C GLU A 37 -7.86 -15.56 -3.54
N ILE A 38 -8.15 -14.41 -2.91
CA ILE A 38 -7.12 -13.51 -2.40
C ILE A 38 -6.27 -14.22 -1.34
N ALA A 39 -6.94 -14.85 -0.38
CA ALA A 39 -6.27 -15.56 0.72
C ALA A 39 -5.37 -16.67 0.19
N LYS A 40 -5.85 -17.41 -0.80
CA LYS A 40 -5.09 -18.48 -1.43
C LYS A 40 -3.86 -17.95 -2.14
N THR A 41 -4.01 -16.89 -2.93
CA THR A 41 -2.91 -16.25 -3.65
C THR A 41 -1.84 -15.73 -2.71
N MET A 42 -2.26 -15.10 -1.61
CA MET A 42 -1.35 -14.50 -0.64
C MET A 42 -0.86 -15.48 0.43
N LYS A 43 -1.43 -16.69 0.46
CA LYS A 43 -1.12 -17.71 1.48
C LYS A 43 -1.35 -17.18 2.89
N GLN A 44 -2.48 -16.54 3.09
CA GLN A 44 -2.89 -15.98 4.38
C GLN A 44 -4.31 -16.41 4.72
N GLU A 45 -4.68 -16.30 5.98
CA GLU A 45 -6.01 -16.68 6.45
C GLU A 45 -7.08 -15.73 5.92
N GLN A 46 -8.26 -16.28 5.61
CA GLN A 46 -9.37 -15.49 5.10
C GLN A 46 -9.82 -14.40 6.06
N SER A 47 -9.79 -14.68 7.37
CA SER A 47 -10.17 -13.68 8.37
C SER A 47 -9.25 -12.46 8.34
N MET A 48 -7.96 -12.66 8.15
CA MET A 48 -6.99 -11.57 8.03
C MET A 48 -7.25 -10.76 6.75
N ILE A 49 -7.51 -11.43 5.64
CA ILE A 49 -7.82 -10.76 4.37
C ILE A 49 -9.12 -9.95 4.52
N SER A 50 -10.18 -10.56 5.05
CA SER A 50 -11.46 -9.87 5.25
C SER A 50 -11.32 -8.63 6.11
N HIS A 51 -10.56 -8.71 7.18
CA HIS A 51 -10.31 -7.60 8.10
C HIS A 51 -9.64 -6.43 7.37
N ASN A 52 -8.71 -6.72 6.48
CA ASN A 52 -7.95 -5.70 5.76
C ASN A 52 -8.65 -5.17 4.51
N LEU A 53 -9.65 -5.87 3.99
CA LEU A 53 -10.45 -5.39 2.86
C LEU A 53 -11.34 -4.20 3.24
N GLU A 54 -11.83 -4.18 4.48
CA GLU A 54 -12.74 -3.13 4.93
C GLU A 54 -12.13 -1.73 4.86
N PRO A 55 -10.95 -1.46 5.46
CA PRO A 55 -10.37 -0.13 5.34
C PRO A 55 -10.00 0.25 3.90
N LEU A 56 -9.60 -0.70 3.07
CA LEU A 56 -9.31 -0.46 1.65
C LEU A 56 -10.57 0.00 0.91
N GLU A 57 -11.69 -0.66 1.17
CA GLU A 57 -12.97 -0.30 0.53
C GLU A 57 -13.46 1.07 1.03
N LYS A 58 -13.35 1.34 2.32
CA LYS A 58 -13.74 2.64 2.88
C LYS A 58 -12.95 3.80 2.31
N CYS A 59 -11.67 3.58 1.97
CA CYS A 59 -10.83 4.60 1.35
C CYS A 59 -11.00 4.69 -0.17
N GLY A 60 -11.86 3.87 -0.76
CA GLY A 60 -12.09 3.90 -2.20
C GLY A 60 -10.95 3.32 -3.02
N LEU A 61 -10.07 2.55 -2.41
CA LEU A 61 -8.96 1.90 -3.10
C LEU A 61 -9.40 0.63 -3.81
N ILE A 62 -10.43 -0.01 -3.29
CA ILE A 62 -11.04 -1.18 -3.90
C ILE A 62 -12.55 -1.01 -3.88
N PHE A 63 -13.22 -1.75 -4.75
CA PHE A 63 -14.67 -1.84 -4.81
C PHE A 63 -15.10 -3.29 -4.61
N SER A 64 -16.33 -3.49 -4.16
CA SER A 64 -16.87 -4.83 -4.06
C SER A 64 -18.23 -4.90 -4.75
N LYS A 65 -18.51 -6.04 -5.31
CA LYS A 65 -19.78 -6.33 -5.97
C LYS A 65 -20.21 -7.73 -5.59
N ARG A 66 -21.48 -7.87 -5.22
CA ARG A 66 -22.02 -9.19 -4.93
C ARG A 66 -22.32 -9.92 -6.23
N SER A 67 -21.74 -11.10 -6.37
CA SER A 67 -21.96 -11.98 -7.51
C SER A 67 -22.40 -13.33 -6.97
N GLU A 68 -23.64 -13.71 -7.22
CA GLU A 68 -24.26 -14.92 -6.66
C GLU A 68 -24.22 -14.89 -5.13
N LYS A 69 -23.51 -15.82 -4.50
CA LYS A 69 -23.38 -15.90 -3.04
C LYS A 69 -22.06 -15.33 -2.54
N GLN A 70 -21.27 -14.74 -3.43
CA GLN A 70 -19.95 -14.27 -3.12
C GLN A 70 -19.84 -12.76 -3.33
N ARG A 71 -18.90 -12.15 -2.61
CA ARG A 71 -18.52 -10.76 -2.84
C ARG A 71 -17.20 -10.75 -3.58
N VAL A 72 -17.19 -10.14 -4.75
CA VAL A 72 -15.99 -10.02 -5.59
C VAL A 72 -15.42 -8.63 -5.44
N TYR A 73 -14.12 -8.56 -5.21
CA TYR A 73 -13.39 -7.31 -5.00
C TYR A 73 -12.59 -6.96 -6.25
N SER A 74 -12.59 -5.68 -6.58
CA SER A 74 -11.85 -5.15 -7.72
C SER A 74 -11.09 -3.91 -7.30
N LEU A 75 -9.93 -3.70 -7.93
CA LEU A 75 -9.08 -2.55 -7.65
C LEU A 75 -9.63 -1.30 -8.31
N ASN A 76 -9.57 -0.17 -7.61
CA ASN A 76 -9.79 1.14 -8.22
C ASN A 76 -8.57 1.50 -9.05
N LYS A 77 -8.54 1.00 -10.28
CA LYS A 77 -7.37 1.16 -11.17
C LYS A 77 -7.10 2.61 -11.54
N GLU A 78 -8.15 3.42 -11.59
CA GLU A 78 -8.02 4.84 -11.92
C GLU A 78 -7.04 5.57 -11.01
N THR A 79 -7.05 5.26 -9.71
CA THR A 79 -6.20 5.94 -8.73
C THR A 79 -5.03 5.09 -8.28
N VAL A 80 -5.22 3.78 -8.13
CA VAL A 80 -4.18 2.91 -7.57
C VAL A 80 -3.06 2.63 -8.58
N VAL A 81 -3.40 2.45 -9.86
CA VAL A 81 -2.37 2.20 -10.87
C VAL A 81 -1.39 3.38 -10.97
N PRO A 82 -1.85 4.64 -11.11
CA PRO A 82 -0.93 5.79 -11.10
C PRO A 82 -0.14 5.92 -9.79
N LEU A 83 -0.77 5.59 -8.67
CA LEU A 83 -0.09 5.63 -7.36
C LEU A 83 1.06 4.63 -7.31
N PHE A 84 0.83 3.40 -7.75
CA PHE A 84 1.86 2.37 -7.78
C PHE A 84 2.96 2.69 -8.79
N GLU A 85 2.60 3.23 -9.93
CA GLU A 85 3.58 3.66 -10.95
C GLU A 85 4.48 4.76 -10.41
N LEU A 86 3.89 5.73 -9.73
CA LEU A 86 4.65 6.82 -9.11
C LEU A 86 5.59 6.29 -8.03
N PHE A 87 5.11 5.40 -7.19
CA PHE A 87 5.92 4.77 -6.16
C PHE A 87 7.07 3.96 -6.77
N ASP A 88 6.79 3.18 -7.81
CA ASP A 88 7.81 2.39 -8.50
C ASP A 88 8.91 3.29 -9.08
N PHE A 89 8.51 4.37 -9.74
CA PHE A 89 9.45 5.36 -10.27
C PHE A 89 10.31 5.95 -9.15
N HIS A 90 9.67 6.37 -8.06
CA HIS A 90 10.36 6.96 -6.93
C HIS A 90 11.35 6.00 -6.30
N SER A 91 10.92 4.75 -6.07
CA SER A 91 11.76 3.75 -5.41
C SER A 91 12.99 3.39 -6.24
N LYS A 92 12.83 3.26 -7.55
CA LYS A 92 13.95 2.96 -8.44
C LYS A 92 14.98 4.10 -8.50
N LYS A 93 14.52 5.33 -8.42
CA LYS A 93 15.39 6.49 -8.55
C LYS A 93 16.02 6.92 -7.23
N TYR A 94 15.29 6.83 -6.14
CA TYR A 94 15.69 7.44 -4.86
C TYR A 94 15.91 6.47 -3.72
N CYS A 95 15.33 5.27 -3.74
CA CYS A 95 15.55 4.30 -2.66
C CYS A 95 16.91 3.63 -2.82
N PRO A 96 17.65 3.45 -1.72
CA PRO A 96 19.02 2.92 -1.78
C PRO A 96 19.09 1.49 -2.30
N THR A 97 18.13 0.64 -1.92
CA THR A 97 18.00 -0.72 -2.47
C THR A 97 16.53 -1.07 -2.44
N GLN A 98 16.01 -1.59 -3.55
CA GLN A 98 14.61 -1.99 -3.65
C GLN A 98 14.31 -3.20 -2.77
N GLU A 99 15.25 -4.12 -2.69
CA GLU A 99 15.06 -5.37 -1.96
C GLU A 99 15.06 -5.18 -0.44
N SER A 100 15.85 -4.27 0.07
CA SER A 100 15.99 -4.04 1.50
C SER A 100 14.92 -3.13 2.10
N CYS A 101 14.11 -2.50 1.26
CA CYS A 101 13.07 -1.59 1.71
C CYS A 101 12.00 -2.28 2.57
N HIS A 102 11.82 -3.58 2.39
CA HIS A 102 10.83 -4.37 3.13
C HIS A 102 11.42 -5.08 4.34
N THR A 103 12.69 -4.89 4.63
CA THR A 103 13.38 -5.52 5.75
C THR A 103 13.68 -4.49 6.83
N GLU A 104 13.89 -4.98 8.06
CA GLU A 104 14.31 -4.12 9.15
C GLU A 104 15.63 -3.41 8.83
N GLU A 105 16.51 -4.11 8.13
CA GLU A 105 17.81 -3.54 7.72
C GLU A 105 17.61 -2.39 6.74
N GLY A 106 16.71 -2.54 5.77
CA GLY A 106 16.37 -1.47 4.84
C GLY A 106 15.84 -0.24 5.54
N VAL A 107 14.95 -0.44 6.51
CA VAL A 107 14.38 0.65 7.31
C VAL A 107 15.48 1.34 8.12
N ARG A 108 16.40 0.58 8.71
CA ARG A 108 17.54 1.14 9.44
C ARG A 108 18.42 1.99 8.53
N GLN A 109 18.71 1.51 7.33
CA GLN A 109 19.51 2.25 6.35
C GLN A 109 18.83 3.55 5.94
N MET A 110 17.52 3.52 5.73
CA MET A 110 16.77 4.73 5.42
C MET A 110 16.82 5.74 6.55
N ARG A 111 16.64 5.30 7.80
CA ARG A 111 16.73 6.16 8.98
C ARG A 111 18.12 6.79 9.12
N LYS A 112 19.17 6.03 8.85
CA LYS A 112 20.55 6.54 8.87
C LYS A 112 20.75 7.62 7.81
N LYS A 113 20.19 7.43 6.61
CA LYS A 113 20.29 8.43 5.55
C LYS A 113 19.55 9.70 5.90
N GLU A 114 18.38 9.59 6.47
CA GLU A 114 17.61 10.75 6.93
C GLU A 114 18.36 11.53 8.01
N ALA A 115 18.91 10.83 8.99
CA ALA A 115 19.70 11.44 10.04
C ALA A 115 20.94 12.16 9.48
N ALA A 116 21.63 11.53 8.53
CA ALA A 116 22.78 12.14 7.87
C ALA A 116 22.40 13.39 7.07
N ALA A 117 21.25 13.35 6.39
CA ALA A 117 20.73 14.48 5.64
C ALA A 117 20.38 15.65 6.58
N GLU A 118 19.74 15.36 7.70
CA GLU A 118 19.41 16.37 8.70
C GLU A 118 20.66 17.02 9.29
N LEU A 119 21.66 16.22 9.62
CA LEU A 119 22.95 16.74 10.12
C LEU A 119 23.64 17.62 9.09
N HIS A 120 23.58 17.24 7.82
CA HIS A 120 24.17 18.02 6.75
C HIS A 120 23.47 19.37 6.59
N ILE A 121 22.14 19.38 6.67
CA ILE A 121 21.34 20.60 6.61
C ILE A 121 21.63 21.52 7.80
N THR A 122 21.80 20.95 8.99
CA THR A 122 22.08 21.73 10.22
C THR A 122 23.45 22.40 10.20
N HIS A 123 24.40 21.86 9.43
CA HIS A 123 25.74 22.40 9.34
C HIS A 123 25.92 23.44 8.21
N LEU A 124 24.88 23.65 7.45
CA LEU A 124 24.86 24.70 6.43
C LEU A 124 24.43 26.03 7.02
#